data_bec153670063004d10e46b342ae919a7
#
_entry.id   bec153670063004d10e46b342ae919a7
#
_cell.length_a   1.000
_cell.length_b   1.000
_cell.length_c   1.000
_cell.angle_alpha   90.00
_cell.angle_beta   90.00
_cell.angle_gamma   90.00
#
_symmetry.space_group_name_H-M   'P 1'
#
loop_
_entity.id
_entity.type
_entity.pdbx_description
1 polymer ?
#
loop_
_entity_poly.entity_id
_entity_poly.type
_entity_poly.pdbx_seq_one_letter_code
_entity_poly.pdbx_strand_id
1 'polypeptide(L)'
;MYSGEPLSPFVENYLNYLYETQPTAAAFDGVHQYDDLLEDPSRTVLEGQGRELGGLVRQLAAVGKSGMTKTEQVEREMLTANIRARIFELENIRSWERNPQRHSEILATSLAGQVLFPYAPVGERARRILSKLKQTPRLIETARKTIQDPPGIFIREGITSLNGVVEFIEHDLPRALTSLDDMHLLSDLADASTEAVTAIHGYTEYLRNEVAPKARGSFRLGRENFDGKLELEEGVTLGADRLLAIAQRELRETQEEFRSVAGRLGGDVASALERLKQDHPSAATLVSTAQ
;
A
#
# COMPACT_ATOMS: atom_id res chain seq x y z
N MET A 1 24.27 4.19 9.90
CA MET A 1 24.48 5.01 11.12
C MET A 1 24.65 6.46 10.67
N TYR A 2 23.62 7.26 10.78
CA TYR A 2 23.70 8.73 10.59
C TYR A 2 24.34 9.32 11.84
N SER A 3 25.63 9.47 11.84
CA SER A 3 26.38 9.97 13.00
C SER A 3 26.63 11.47 12.86
N GLY A 4 25.94 12.26 13.66
CA GLY A 4 26.31 13.64 13.95
C GLY A 4 25.55 14.77 13.26
N GLU A 5 24.45 14.48 12.56
CA GLU A 5 23.64 15.48 11.86
C GLU A 5 22.48 15.97 12.75
N PRO A 6 22.12 17.28 12.70
CA PRO A 6 21.07 17.87 13.54
C PRO A 6 19.69 17.23 13.36
N LEU A 7 19.43 16.58 12.21
CA LEU A 7 18.18 15.89 11.88
C LEU A 7 18.13 14.43 12.33
N SER A 8 19.29 13.80 12.63
CA SER A 8 19.36 12.35 12.91
C SER A 8 18.41 11.91 14.03
N PRO A 9 18.35 12.55 15.20
CA PRO A 9 17.41 12.15 16.24
C PRO A 9 15.93 12.29 15.83
N PHE A 10 15.62 13.28 15.00
CA PHE A 10 14.27 13.47 14.48
C PHE A 10 13.90 12.37 13.48
N VAL A 11 14.83 12.03 12.58
CA VAL A 11 14.64 10.95 11.59
C VAL A 11 14.39 9.61 12.29
N GLU A 12 15.21 9.26 13.27
CA GLU A 12 15.06 8.04 14.06
C GLU A 12 13.69 7.99 14.76
N ASN A 13 13.29 9.08 15.41
CA ASN A 13 11.99 9.17 16.08
C ASN A 13 10.83 9.04 15.08
N TYR A 14 10.93 9.68 13.93
CA TYR A 14 9.91 9.59 12.89
C TYR A 14 9.82 8.19 12.27
N LEU A 15 10.94 7.53 11.99
CA LEU A 15 10.95 6.15 11.49
C LEU A 15 10.36 5.18 12.52
N ASN A 16 10.71 5.30 13.79
CA ASN A 16 10.11 4.49 14.85
C ASN A 16 8.59 4.69 14.91
N TYR A 17 8.13 5.94 14.85
CA TYR A 17 6.70 6.25 14.77
C TYR A 17 6.03 5.57 13.56
N LEU A 18 6.66 5.61 12.39
CA LEU A 18 6.14 4.95 11.18
C LEU A 18 6.04 3.44 11.36
N TYR A 19 7.06 2.80 11.90
CA TYR A 19 7.10 1.36 12.10
C TYR A 19 6.12 0.88 13.17
N GLU A 20 5.92 1.64 14.23
CA GLU A 20 4.90 1.36 15.24
C GLU A 20 3.47 1.46 14.68
N THR A 21 3.22 2.48 13.86
CA THR A 21 1.89 2.72 13.29
C THR A 21 1.61 1.93 12.01
N GLN A 22 2.64 1.43 11.34
CA GLN A 22 2.57 0.67 10.09
C GLN A 22 3.47 -0.58 10.16
N PRO A 23 3.13 -1.56 11.02
CA PRO A 23 3.94 -2.77 11.21
C PRO A 23 4.14 -3.58 9.92
N THR A 24 3.19 -3.53 8.98
CA THR A 24 3.33 -4.18 7.68
C THR A 24 4.44 -3.53 6.85
N ALA A 25 4.52 -2.21 6.81
CA ALA A 25 5.60 -1.50 6.12
C ALA A 25 6.96 -1.74 6.80
N ALA A 26 7.01 -1.75 8.15
CA ALA A 26 8.20 -2.07 8.91
C ALA A 26 8.81 -3.42 8.51
N ALA A 27 7.97 -4.45 8.35
CA ALA A 27 8.40 -5.79 7.91
C ALA A 27 9.07 -5.77 6.52
N PHE A 28 8.55 -4.99 5.58
CA PHE A 28 9.13 -4.82 4.23
C PHE A 28 10.46 -4.06 4.24
N ASP A 29 10.62 -3.14 5.19
CA ASP A 29 11.87 -2.40 5.42
C ASP A 29 12.91 -3.23 6.21
N GLY A 30 12.58 -4.47 6.58
CA GLY A 30 13.46 -5.38 7.33
C GLY A 30 13.47 -5.13 8.83
N VAL A 31 12.49 -4.40 9.36
CA VAL A 31 12.31 -4.13 10.79
C VAL A 31 11.27 -5.09 11.36
N HIS A 32 11.77 -6.25 11.87
CA HIS A 32 10.95 -7.40 12.23
C HIS A 32 10.39 -7.40 13.66
N GLN A 33 10.63 -6.35 14.43
CA GLN A 33 10.14 -6.26 15.82
C GLN A 33 8.62 -6.11 15.93
N TYR A 34 7.95 -5.72 14.84
CA TYR A 34 6.51 -5.52 14.77
C TYR A 34 5.78 -6.59 13.95
N ASP A 35 6.46 -7.66 13.54
CA ASP A 35 5.95 -8.68 12.61
C ASP A 35 4.76 -9.48 13.14
N ASP A 36 4.50 -9.46 14.43
CA ASP A 36 3.34 -10.09 15.06
C ASP A 36 2.09 -9.19 15.14
N LEU A 37 2.19 -7.95 14.63
CA LEU A 37 1.12 -6.97 14.70
C LEU A 37 0.46 -6.73 13.33
N LEU A 38 -0.79 -6.28 13.37
CA LEU A 38 -1.49 -5.61 12.27
C LEU A 38 -1.74 -4.15 12.63
N GLU A 39 -1.91 -3.31 11.64
CA GLU A 39 -2.35 -1.93 11.80
C GLU A 39 -3.73 -1.85 12.50
N ASP A 40 -3.94 -0.84 13.31
CA ASP A 40 -5.26 -0.53 13.87
C ASP A 40 -5.95 0.53 13.00
N PRO A 41 -6.95 0.14 12.16
CA PRO A 41 -7.64 1.06 11.27
C PRO A 41 -8.79 1.81 11.97
N SER A 42 -8.83 1.81 13.30
CA SER A 42 -9.90 2.51 14.03
C SER A 42 -9.80 4.02 13.85
N ARG A 43 -10.97 4.67 13.77
CA ARG A 43 -11.08 6.13 13.64
C ARG A 43 -10.27 6.86 14.72
N THR A 44 -10.38 6.41 15.97
CA THR A 44 -9.70 7.04 17.11
C THR A 44 -8.18 7.03 16.95
N VAL A 45 -7.63 5.89 16.48
CA VAL A 45 -6.19 5.75 16.23
C VAL A 45 -5.76 6.64 15.06
N LEU A 46 -6.46 6.59 13.94
CA LEU A 46 -6.11 7.34 12.74
C LEU A 46 -6.21 8.87 12.94
N GLU A 47 -7.25 9.34 13.64
CA GLU A 47 -7.35 10.76 14.04
C GLU A 47 -6.29 11.15 15.07
N GLY A 48 -5.86 10.21 15.92
CA GLY A 48 -4.72 10.37 16.83
C GLY A 48 -3.41 10.57 16.06
N GLN A 49 -3.16 9.73 15.07
CA GLN A 49 -1.98 9.83 14.20
C GLN A 49 -1.90 11.18 13.49
N GLY A 50 -3.02 11.73 13.00
CA GLY A 50 -3.04 13.08 12.41
C GLY A 50 -2.52 14.16 13.38
N ARG A 51 -2.96 14.10 14.65
CA ARG A 51 -2.49 15.02 15.69
C ARG A 51 -1.00 14.85 16.03
N GLU A 52 -0.54 13.61 16.12
CA GLU A 52 0.88 13.30 16.40
C GLU A 52 1.79 13.78 15.28
N LEU A 53 1.43 13.49 14.02
CA LEU A 53 2.13 13.98 12.84
C LEU A 53 2.18 15.52 12.81
N GLY A 54 1.08 16.19 13.17
CA GLY A 54 1.07 17.65 13.34
C GLY A 54 2.06 18.14 14.40
N GLY A 55 2.26 17.36 15.46
CA GLY A 55 3.31 17.57 16.46
C GLY A 55 4.72 17.48 15.86
N LEU A 56 4.96 16.44 15.06
CA LEU A 56 6.25 16.23 14.39
C LEU A 56 6.58 17.35 13.39
N VAL A 57 5.60 17.85 12.63
CA VAL A 57 5.81 19.02 11.75
C VAL A 57 6.26 20.24 12.55
N ARG A 58 5.65 20.50 13.72
CA ARG A 58 6.04 21.62 14.58
C ARG A 58 7.45 21.44 15.15
N GLN A 59 7.80 20.23 15.58
CA GLN A 59 9.16 19.93 16.04
C GLN A 59 10.18 20.14 14.94
N LEU A 60 9.93 19.62 13.73
CA LEU A 60 10.81 19.80 12.57
C LEU A 60 10.94 21.26 12.16
N ALA A 61 9.86 22.04 12.27
CA ALA A 61 9.90 23.49 12.03
C ALA A 61 10.77 24.25 13.04
N ALA A 62 10.84 23.77 14.28
CA ALA A 62 11.66 24.37 15.34
C ALA A 62 13.16 24.09 15.17
N VAL A 63 13.52 23.05 14.41
CA VAL A 63 14.93 22.81 14.03
C VAL A 63 15.37 23.92 13.08
N GLY A 64 16.23 24.83 13.55
CA GLY A 64 16.68 26.00 12.80
C GLY A 64 17.46 25.59 11.54
N LYS A 65 17.34 26.40 10.48
CA LYS A 65 18.13 26.20 9.24
C LYS A 65 19.60 26.64 9.35
N SER A 66 19.95 27.37 10.42
CA SER A 66 21.30 27.87 10.61
C SER A 66 22.30 26.76 10.88
N GLY A 67 23.33 26.69 10.07
CA GLY A 67 24.34 25.62 10.15
C GLY A 67 24.06 24.36 9.34
N MET A 68 22.86 24.21 8.76
CA MET A 68 22.54 23.07 7.90
C MET A 68 23.25 23.15 6.56
N THR A 69 23.81 22.04 6.13
CA THR A 69 24.27 21.83 4.75
C THR A 69 23.10 21.86 3.76
N LYS A 70 23.36 21.97 2.48
CA LYS A 70 22.32 21.89 1.44
C LYS A 70 21.58 20.53 1.47
N THR A 71 22.29 19.45 1.74
CA THR A 71 21.74 18.10 1.84
C THR A 71 20.73 18.03 3.00
N GLU A 72 21.10 18.46 4.19
CA GLU A 72 20.21 18.50 5.36
C GLU A 72 18.99 19.39 5.16
N GLN A 73 19.13 20.50 4.41
CA GLN A 73 17.97 21.34 4.06
C GLN A 73 17.00 20.59 3.16
N VAL A 74 17.48 19.86 2.14
CA VAL A 74 16.65 19.03 1.26
C VAL A 74 15.99 17.89 2.05
N GLU A 75 16.72 17.17 2.88
CA GLU A 75 16.19 16.12 3.75
C GLU A 75 15.07 16.63 4.65
N ARG A 76 15.26 17.80 5.27
CA ARG A 76 14.25 18.44 6.09
C ARG A 76 13.00 18.81 5.28
N GLU A 77 13.16 19.29 4.05
CA GLU A 77 12.03 19.58 3.14
C GLU A 77 11.30 18.31 2.73
N MET A 78 12.02 17.23 2.41
CA MET A 78 11.45 15.91 2.10
C MET A 78 10.67 15.33 3.30
N LEU A 79 11.24 15.36 4.50
CA LEU A 79 10.55 14.94 5.73
C LEU A 79 9.28 15.74 5.96
N THR A 80 9.36 17.07 5.80
CA THR A 80 8.20 17.96 5.97
C THR A 80 7.09 17.61 4.97
N ALA A 81 7.45 17.40 3.70
CA ALA A 81 6.51 17.02 2.65
C ALA A 81 5.87 15.65 2.94
N ASN A 82 6.68 14.65 3.31
CA ASN A 82 6.20 13.31 3.64
C ASN A 82 5.21 13.34 4.82
N ILE A 83 5.54 14.02 5.91
CA ILE A 83 4.65 14.12 7.07
C ILE A 83 3.35 14.86 6.70
N ARG A 84 3.43 15.95 5.94
CA ARG A 84 2.25 16.69 5.49
C ARG A 84 1.37 15.88 4.54
N ALA A 85 1.96 15.11 3.63
CA ALA A 85 1.21 14.20 2.75
C ALA A 85 0.41 13.17 3.57
N ARG A 86 1.00 12.61 4.63
CA ARG A 86 0.31 11.69 5.54
C ARG A 86 -0.82 12.37 6.32
N ILE A 87 -0.61 13.58 6.81
CA ILE A 87 -1.68 14.36 7.46
C ILE A 87 -2.82 14.60 6.45
N PHE A 88 -2.49 15.01 5.24
CA PHE A 88 -3.46 15.29 4.19
C PHE A 88 -4.27 14.04 3.83
N GLU A 89 -3.62 12.87 3.72
CA GLU A 89 -4.31 11.60 3.51
C GLU A 89 -5.27 11.26 4.66
N LEU A 90 -4.85 11.45 5.92
CA LEU A 90 -5.65 11.14 7.09
C LEU A 90 -6.83 12.09 7.29
N GLU A 91 -6.66 13.38 7.04
CA GLU A 91 -7.62 14.42 7.41
C GLU A 91 -8.50 14.88 6.24
N ASN A 92 -7.94 14.95 5.01
CA ASN A 92 -8.63 15.49 3.84
C ASN A 92 -9.14 14.39 2.90
N ILE A 93 -8.27 13.47 2.47
CA ILE A 93 -8.64 12.38 1.56
C ILE A 93 -9.47 11.34 2.30
N ARG A 94 -9.03 10.95 3.50
CA ARG A 94 -9.72 10.01 4.38
C ARG A 94 -10.03 8.67 3.68
N SER A 95 -9.07 8.15 2.91
CA SER A 95 -9.27 6.88 2.21
C SER A 95 -9.57 5.72 3.18
N TRP A 96 -9.12 5.83 4.42
CA TRP A 96 -9.33 4.87 5.49
C TRP A 96 -10.81 4.65 5.87
N GLU A 97 -11.69 5.62 5.63
CA GLU A 97 -13.13 5.46 5.85
C GLU A 97 -13.93 5.23 4.56
N ARG A 98 -13.28 5.36 3.40
CA ARG A 98 -13.96 5.33 2.09
C ARG A 98 -13.53 4.17 1.20
N ASN A 99 -12.37 3.56 1.46
CA ASN A 99 -11.82 2.52 0.60
C ASN A 99 -11.68 1.18 1.35
N PRO A 100 -12.63 0.24 1.15
CA PRO A 100 -12.54 -1.10 1.78
C PRO A 100 -11.30 -1.90 1.38
N GLN A 101 -10.70 -1.62 0.23
CA GLN A 101 -9.51 -2.29 -0.27
C GLN A 101 -8.30 -2.13 0.69
N ARG A 102 -8.23 -1.02 1.43
CA ARG A 102 -7.16 -0.82 2.42
C ARG A 102 -7.08 -1.94 3.46
N HIS A 103 -8.20 -2.51 3.85
CA HIS A 103 -8.23 -3.59 4.82
C HIS A 103 -7.71 -4.91 4.24
N SER A 104 -8.04 -5.18 2.97
CA SER A 104 -7.46 -6.32 2.25
C SER A 104 -5.96 -6.15 1.99
N GLU A 105 -5.49 -4.92 1.72
CA GLU A 105 -4.06 -4.61 1.54
C GLU A 105 -3.26 -4.90 2.81
N ILE A 106 -3.75 -4.47 3.97
CA ILE A 106 -3.11 -4.79 5.26
C ILE A 106 -2.97 -6.30 5.42
N LEU A 107 -4.06 -7.06 5.23
CA LEU A 107 -4.05 -8.51 5.39
C LEU A 107 -3.13 -9.19 4.36
N ALA A 108 -3.32 -8.89 3.07
CA ALA A 108 -2.54 -9.48 1.99
C ALA A 108 -1.04 -9.25 2.18
N THR A 109 -0.65 -7.97 2.37
CA THR A 109 0.75 -7.59 2.46
C THR A 109 1.39 -8.16 3.72
N SER A 110 0.70 -8.09 4.87
CA SER A 110 1.23 -8.57 6.14
C SER A 110 1.45 -10.08 6.18
N LEU A 111 0.57 -10.86 5.55
CA LEU A 111 0.70 -12.31 5.47
C LEU A 111 1.70 -12.75 4.39
N ALA A 112 1.62 -12.12 3.20
CA ALA A 112 2.53 -12.43 2.09
C ALA A 112 3.98 -12.12 2.43
N GLY A 113 4.25 -11.04 3.17
CA GLY A 113 5.61 -10.69 3.63
C GLY A 113 6.26 -11.79 4.45
N GLN A 114 5.50 -12.49 5.30
CA GLN A 114 5.99 -13.60 6.10
C GLN A 114 6.29 -14.87 5.27
N VAL A 115 5.66 -15.00 4.11
CA VAL A 115 5.87 -16.14 3.19
C VAL A 115 7.01 -15.86 2.21
N LEU A 116 7.02 -14.67 1.61
CA LEU A 116 7.93 -14.31 0.52
C LEU A 116 9.37 -14.07 0.98
N PHE A 117 9.57 -13.55 2.20
CA PHE A 117 10.89 -13.21 2.70
C PHE A 117 11.37 -14.22 3.74
N PRO A 118 12.41 -15.04 3.43
CA PRO A 118 12.94 -16.05 4.34
C PRO A 118 13.94 -15.45 5.35
N TYR A 119 13.56 -14.37 6.04
CA TYR A 119 14.40 -13.65 7.01
C TYR A 119 14.61 -14.40 8.34
N ALA A 120 13.74 -15.37 8.63
CA ALA A 120 13.78 -16.16 9.85
C ALA A 120 13.37 -17.61 9.56
N PRO A 121 13.63 -18.57 10.49
CA PRO A 121 13.16 -19.95 10.37
C PRO A 121 11.64 -20.02 10.16
N VAL A 122 11.18 -21.03 9.40
CA VAL A 122 9.75 -21.19 9.05
C VAL A 122 8.83 -21.22 10.28
N GLY A 123 9.25 -21.86 11.37
CA GLY A 123 8.48 -21.92 12.62
C GLY A 123 8.29 -20.54 13.29
N GLU A 124 9.28 -19.67 13.19
CA GLU A 124 9.15 -18.29 13.70
C GLU A 124 8.17 -17.48 12.84
N ARG A 125 8.35 -17.49 11.52
CA ARG A 125 7.45 -16.81 10.60
C ARG A 125 6.01 -17.33 10.70
N ALA A 126 5.83 -18.63 10.90
CA ALA A 126 4.53 -19.25 11.14
C ALA A 126 3.85 -18.73 12.41
N ARG A 127 4.58 -18.50 13.49
CA ARG A 127 4.03 -17.86 14.71
C ARG A 127 3.60 -16.42 14.47
N ARG A 128 4.36 -15.65 13.66
CA ARG A 128 3.98 -14.30 13.24
C ARG A 128 2.68 -14.31 12.42
N ILE A 129 2.57 -15.24 11.47
CA ILE A 129 1.34 -15.47 10.69
C ILE A 129 0.17 -15.79 11.62
N LEU A 130 0.35 -16.72 12.56
CA LEU A 130 -0.68 -17.08 13.53
C LEU A 130 -1.17 -15.87 14.32
N SER A 131 -0.26 -15.02 14.79
CA SER A 131 -0.62 -13.78 15.50
C SER A 131 -1.48 -12.87 14.65
N LYS A 132 -1.14 -12.67 13.37
CA LYS A 132 -1.89 -11.84 12.42
C LYS A 132 -3.27 -12.42 12.08
N LEU A 133 -3.35 -13.73 11.87
CA LEU A 133 -4.63 -14.40 11.64
C LEU A 133 -5.57 -14.23 12.83
N LYS A 134 -5.08 -14.38 14.05
CA LYS A 134 -5.87 -14.15 15.28
C LYS A 134 -6.34 -12.70 15.45
N GLN A 135 -5.63 -11.72 14.88
CA GLN A 135 -6.03 -10.31 14.89
C GLN A 135 -7.02 -9.95 13.78
N THR A 136 -7.11 -10.78 12.73
CA THR A 136 -7.96 -10.50 11.56
C THR A 136 -9.43 -10.26 11.89
N PRO A 137 -10.11 -11.04 12.75
CA PRO A 137 -11.51 -10.77 13.11
C PRO A 137 -11.72 -9.38 13.74
N ARG A 138 -10.79 -8.93 14.61
CA ARG A 138 -10.84 -7.59 15.21
C ARG A 138 -10.61 -6.49 14.16
N LEU A 139 -9.64 -6.66 13.25
CA LEU A 139 -9.40 -5.72 12.17
C LEU A 139 -10.65 -5.57 11.30
N ILE A 140 -11.28 -6.66 10.91
CA ILE A 140 -12.50 -6.68 10.10
C ILE A 140 -13.69 -6.03 10.82
N GLU A 141 -13.87 -6.31 12.11
CA GLU A 141 -14.92 -5.66 12.90
C GLU A 141 -14.70 -4.14 12.98
N THR A 142 -13.46 -3.70 13.12
CA THR A 142 -13.08 -2.29 13.07
C THR A 142 -13.37 -1.69 11.70
N ALA A 143 -13.03 -2.40 10.62
CA ALA A 143 -13.32 -2.00 9.25
C ALA A 143 -14.81 -1.74 9.02
N ARG A 144 -15.68 -2.62 9.51
CA ARG A 144 -17.15 -2.44 9.44
C ARG A 144 -17.64 -1.16 10.10
N LYS A 145 -17.04 -0.80 11.25
CA LYS A 145 -17.41 0.41 12.01
C LYS A 145 -16.85 1.69 11.40
N THR A 146 -15.75 1.57 10.67
CA THR A 146 -15.00 2.72 10.15
C THR A 146 -15.48 3.14 8.77
N ILE A 147 -15.89 2.19 7.91
CA ILE A 147 -16.26 2.47 6.52
C ILE A 147 -17.51 3.35 6.42
N GLN A 148 -17.44 4.44 5.64
CA GLN A 148 -18.53 5.40 5.44
C GLN A 148 -18.65 5.80 3.98
N ASP A 149 -19.84 5.62 3.41
CA ASP A 149 -20.22 5.99 2.03
C ASP A 149 -19.11 5.75 0.98
N PRO A 150 -18.58 4.53 0.87
CA PRO A 150 -17.53 4.22 -0.09
C PRO A 150 -18.08 4.33 -1.53
N PRO A 151 -17.26 4.76 -2.50
CA PRO A 151 -17.61 4.67 -3.91
C PRO A 151 -17.92 3.22 -4.33
N GLY A 152 -18.93 3.03 -5.18
CA GLY A 152 -19.31 1.69 -5.63
C GLY A 152 -18.18 0.91 -6.31
N ILE A 153 -17.26 1.61 -6.98
CA ILE A 153 -16.06 0.96 -7.56
C ILE A 153 -15.13 0.44 -6.46
N PHE A 154 -14.90 1.20 -5.38
CA PHE A 154 -14.05 0.78 -4.28
C PHE A 154 -14.62 -0.42 -3.51
N ILE A 155 -15.97 -0.51 -3.44
CA ILE A 155 -16.62 -1.70 -2.86
C ILE A 155 -16.32 -2.93 -3.71
N ARG A 156 -16.48 -2.86 -5.03
CA ARG A 156 -16.21 -4.00 -5.94
C ARG A 156 -14.77 -4.45 -5.85
N GLU A 157 -13.82 -3.52 -5.95
CA GLU A 157 -12.40 -3.82 -5.87
C GLU A 157 -12.02 -4.36 -4.47
N GLY A 158 -12.58 -3.78 -3.41
CA GLY A 158 -12.38 -4.26 -2.04
C GLY A 158 -12.87 -5.69 -1.85
N ILE A 159 -14.06 -6.04 -2.37
CA ILE A 159 -14.58 -7.42 -2.32
C ILE A 159 -13.67 -8.36 -3.12
N THR A 160 -13.23 -7.96 -4.33
CA THR A 160 -12.33 -8.77 -5.16
C THR A 160 -11.01 -9.03 -4.43
N SER A 161 -10.43 -8.00 -3.84
CA SER A 161 -9.16 -8.12 -3.09
C SER A 161 -9.32 -8.97 -1.82
N LEU A 162 -10.43 -8.83 -1.08
CA LEU A 162 -10.72 -9.66 0.09
C LEU A 162 -10.89 -11.13 -0.28
N ASN A 163 -11.54 -11.44 -1.41
CA ASN A 163 -11.61 -12.81 -1.91
C ASN A 163 -10.21 -13.36 -2.24
N GLY A 164 -9.32 -12.54 -2.80
CA GLY A 164 -7.92 -12.93 -3.02
C GLY A 164 -7.17 -13.24 -1.73
N VAL A 165 -7.46 -12.52 -0.64
CA VAL A 165 -6.90 -12.83 0.69
C VAL A 165 -7.42 -14.18 1.19
N VAL A 166 -8.69 -14.48 1.00
CA VAL A 166 -9.27 -15.79 1.36
C VAL A 166 -8.56 -16.92 0.60
N GLU A 167 -8.44 -16.81 -0.73
CA GLU A 167 -7.74 -17.79 -1.57
C GLU A 167 -6.28 -18.00 -1.10
N PHE A 168 -5.60 -16.90 -0.75
CA PHE A 168 -4.25 -17.00 -0.20
C PHE A 168 -4.21 -17.78 1.11
N ILE A 169 -5.12 -17.47 2.06
CA ILE A 169 -5.17 -18.14 3.38
C ILE A 169 -5.53 -19.63 3.22
N GLU A 170 -6.47 -19.96 2.36
CA GLU A 170 -6.96 -21.34 2.18
C GLU A 170 -6.02 -22.23 1.37
N HIS A 171 -5.30 -21.66 0.39
CA HIS A 171 -4.56 -22.45 -0.58
C HIS A 171 -3.05 -22.20 -0.59
N ASP A 172 -2.60 -20.96 -0.61
CA ASP A 172 -1.18 -20.64 -0.77
C ASP A 172 -0.42 -20.71 0.56
N LEU A 173 -1.05 -20.26 1.63
CA LEU A 173 -0.44 -20.27 2.96
C LEU A 173 -0.12 -21.69 3.46
N PRO A 174 -1.02 -22.69 3.36
CA PRO A 174 -0.68 -24.07 3.71
C PRO A 174 0.46 -24.65 2.86
N ARG A 175 0.51 -24.33 1.57
CA ARG A 175 1.61 -24.77 0.68
C ARG A 175 2.95 -24.16 1.10
N ALA A 176 2.96 -22.89 1.48
CA ALA A 176 4.17 -22.21 1.92
C ALA A 176 4.70 -22.73 3.25
N LEU A 177 3.86 -23.37 4.06
CA LEU A 177 4.21 -23.91 5.38
C LEU A 177 4.41 -25.44 5.38
N THR A 178 4.51 -26.10 4.22
CA THR A 178 4.70 -27.57 4.12
C THR A 178 5.96 -28.09 4.81
N SER A 179 6.98 -27.25 4.99
CA SER A 179 8.22 -27.61 5.70
C SER A 179 8.13 -27.42 7.22
N LEU A 180 6.99 -26.98 7.77
CA LEU A 180 6.79 -26.81 9.20
C LEU A 180 6.50 -28.17 9.84
N ASP A 181 7.36 -28.60 10.77
CA ASP A 181 7.24 -29.84 11.53
C ASP A 181 6.83 -29.57 12.99
N ASP A 182 5.71 -28.84 13.15
CA ASP A 182 5.09 -28.53 14.45
C ASP A 182 3.58 -28.69 14.32
N MET A 183 3.08 -29.88 14.71
CA MET A 183 1.67 -30.24 14.58
C MET A 183 0.75 -29.37 15.42
N HIS A 184 1.18 -28.89 16.58
CA HIS A 184 0.38 -27.98 17.38
C HIS A 184 0.24 -26.61 16.71
N LEU A 185 1.35 -26.06 16.20
CA LEU A 185 1.33 -24.80 15.48
C LEU A 185 0.52 -24.89 14.18
N LEU A 186 0.60 -26.02 13.47
CA LEU A 186 -0.25 -26.26 12.28
C LEU A 186 -1.74 -26.31 12.61
N SER A 187 -2.10 -26.95 13.74
CA SER A 187 -3.50 -26.97 14.22
C SER A 187 -3.99 -25.55 14.57
N ASP A 188 -3.19 -24.81 15.34
CA ASP A 188 -3.52 -23.42 15.72
C ASP A 188 -3.67 -22.51 14.49
N LEU A 189 -2.82 -22.69 13.48
CA LEU A 189 -2.91 -21.96 12.21
C LEU A 189 -4.18 -22.29 11.44
N ALA A 190 -4.59 -23.56 11.39
CA ALA A 190 -5.82 -23.99 10.72
C ALA A 190 -7.06 -23.37 11.39
N ASP A 191 -7.11 -23.39 12.72
CA ASP A 191 -8.21 -22.80 13.48
C ASP A 191 -8.28 -21.28 13.26
N ALA A 192 -7.14 -20.58 13.40
CA ALA A 192 -7.08 -19.14 13.19
C ALA A 192 -7.36 -18.75 11.72
N SER A 193 -6.98 -19.56 10.74
CA SER A 193 -7.32 -19.36 9.33
C SER A 193 -8.84 -19.45 9.13
N THR A 194 -9.50 -20.43 9.73
CA THR A 194 -10.96 -20.60 9.64
C THR A 194 -11.70 -19.38 10.22
N GLU A 195 -11.26 -18.89 11.39
CA GLU A 195 -11.82 -17.69 12.00
C GLU A 195 -11.62 -16.44 11.15
N ALA A 196 -10.39 -16.26 10.60
CA ALA A 196 -10.06 -15.15 9.74
C ALA A 196 -10.89 -15.14 8.45
N VAL A 197 -10.98 -16.28 7.76
CA VAL A 197 -11.79 -16.46 6.55
C VAL A 197 -13.26 -16.19 6.82
N THR A 198 -13.79 -16.70 7.94
CA THR A 198 -15.19 -16.45 8.35
C THR A 198 -15.46 -14.96 8.54
N ALA A 199 -14.54 -14.24 9.20
CA ALA A 199 -14.66 -12.80 9.40
C ALA A 199 -14.62 -12.04 8.07
N ILE A 200 -13.69 -12.39 7.16
CA ILE A 200 -13.57 -11.78 5.82
C ILE A 200 -14.83 -12.01 5.00
N HIS A 201 -15.37 -13.22 4.98
CA HIS A 201 -16.65 -13.52 4.30
C HIS A 201 -17.80 -12.69 4.87
N GLY A 202 -17.92 -12.60 6.19
CA GLY A 202 -18.92 -11.74 6.82
C GLY A 202 -18.80 -10.27 6.43
N TYR A 203 -17.58 -9.77 6.21
CA TYR A 203 -17.35 -8.41 5.75
C TYR A 203 -17.69 -8.23 4.26
N THR A 204 -17.34 -9.17 3.42
CA THR A 204 -17.71 -9.11 1.99
C THR A 204 -19.23 -9.15 1.79
N GLU A 205 -19.95 -9.96 2.58
CA GLU A 205 -21.40 -9.99 2.61
C GLU A 205 -22.00 -8.65 3.08
N TYR A 206 -21.46 -8.07 4.15
CA TYR A 206 -21.85 -6.75 4.64
C TYR A 206 -21.65 -5.67 3.56
N LEU A 207 -20.48 -5.64 2.92
CA LEU A 207 -20.19 -4.70 1.84
C LEU A 207 -21.17 -4.86 0.68
N ARG A 208 -21.47 -6.10 0.28
CA ARG A 208 -22.35 -6.42 -0.85
C ARG A 208 -23.81 -6.08 -0.58
N ASN A 209 -24.30 -6.48 0.58
CA ASN A 209 -25.74 -6.50 0.86
C ASN A 209 -26.24 -5.25 1.62
N GLU A 210 -25.37 -4.63 2.41
CA GLU A 210 -25.79 -3.50 3.27
C GLU A 210 -25.17 -2.17 2.82
N VAL A 211 -23.92 -2.16 2.34
CA VAL A 211 -23.20 -0.94 1.97
C VAL A 211 -23.43 -0.58 0.50
N ALA A 212 -23.22 -1.53 -0.42
CA ALA A 212 -23.31 -1.28 -1.86
C ALA A 212 -24.67 -0.70 -2.31
N PRO A 213 -25.83 -1.16 -1.81
CA PRO A 213 -27.11 -0.60 -2.23
C PRO A 213 -27.30 0.86 -1.81
N LYS A 214 -26.63 1.31 -0.78
CA LYS A 214 -26.71 2.68 -0.21
C LYS A 214 -25.57 3.59 -0.67
N ALA A 215 -24.55 3.04 -1.31
CA ALA A 215 -23.36 3.77 -1.70
C ALA A 215 -23.66 4.92 -2.65
N ARG A 216 -23.22 6.14 -2.30
CA ARG A 216 -23.34 7.37 -3.09
C ARG A 216 -21.99 8.07 -3.25
N GLY A 217 -20.95 7.57 -2.58
CA GLY A 217 -19.62 8.14 -2.59
C GLY A 217 -19.06 8.26 -4.01
N SER A 218 -18.29 9.32 -4.24
CA SER A 218 -17.54 9.53 -5.49
C SER A 218 -16.08 9.11 -5.30
N PHE A 219 -15.51 8.42 -6.27
CA PHE A 219 -14.06 8.15 -6.29
C PHE A 219 -13.24 9.39 -6.68
N ARG A 220 -13.89 10.42 -7.20
CA ARG A 220 -13.22 11.67 -7.59
C ARG A 220 -12.88 12.47 -6.35
N LEU A 221 -11.62 12.86 -6.22
CA LEU A 221 -11.13 13.66 -5.10
C LEU A 221 -11.63 15.11 -5.12
N GLY A 222 -12.02 15.61 -6.32
CA GLY A 222 -12.21 17.03 -6.56
C GLY A 222 -10.88 17.73 -6.82
N ARG A 223 -10.96 18.95 -7.37
CA ARG A 223 -9.78 19.70 -7.85
C ARG A 223 -8.82 20.01 -6.72
N GLU A 224 -9.33 20.59 -5.65
CA GLU A 224 -8.52 21.04 -4.52
C GLU A 224 -7.70 19.89 -3.90
N ASN A 225 -8.36 18.75 -3.64
CA ASN A 225 -7.68 17.57 -3.09
C ASN A 225 -6.72 16.94 -4.10
N PHE A 226 -7.04 16.95 -5.37
CA PHE A 226 -6.16 16.42 -6.42
C PHE A 226 -4.89 17.28 -6.55
N ASP A 227 -5.03 18.60 -6.60
CA ASP A 227 -3.91 19.53 -6.69
C ASP A 227 -3.05 19.45 -5.41
N GLY A 228 -3.68 19.37 -4.23
CA GLY A 228 -2.97 19.19 -2.95
C GLY A 228 -2.21 17.88 -2.86
N LYS A 229 -2.78 16.79 -3.37
CA LYS A 229 -2.10 15.49 -3.42
C LYS A 229 -0.87 15.53 -4.35
N LEU A 230 -1.01 16.11 -5.53
CA LEU A 230 0.10 16.29 -6.47
C LEU A 230 1.24 17.11 -5.86
N GLU A 231 0.92 18.19 -5.16
CA GLU A 231 1.92 19.05 -4.53
C GLU A 231 2.64 18.32 -3.38
N LEU A 232 1.89 17.67 -2.49
CA LEU A 232 2.45 17.09 -1.27
C LEU A 232 3.16 15.76 -1.50
N GLU A 233 2.66 14.91 -2.40
CA GLU A 233 3.23 13.59 -2.66
C GLU A 233 4.29 13.60 -3.78
N GLU A 234 4.05 14.38 -4.84
CA GLU A 234 4.88 14.37 -6.06
C GLU A 234 5.74 15.64 -6.19
N GLY A 235 5.54 16.65 -5.34
CA GLY A 235 6.21 17.95 -5.47
C GLY A 235 5.77 18.73 -6.72
N VAL A 236 4.65 18.35 -7.35
CA VAL A 236 4.14 18.98 -8.57
C VAL A 236 3.23 20.15 -8.23
N THR A 237 3.71 21.37 -8.42
CA THR A 237 2.97 22.61 -8.18
C THR A 237 2.18 23.12 -9.40
N LEU A 238 2.26 22.41 -10.53
CA LEU A 238 1.46 22.69 -11.70
C LEU A 238 0.00 22.27 -11.44
N GLY A 239 -0.95 23.18 -11.54
CA GLY A 239 -2.35 22.81 -11.38
C GLY A 239 -2.81 21.77 -12.41
N ALA A 240 -3.86 21.02 -12.09
CA ALA A 240 -4.38 19.91 -12.88
C ALA A 240 -4.60 20.23 -14.37
N ASP A 241 -5.08 21.43 -14.72
CA ASP A 241 -5.32 21.83 -16.11
C ASP A 241 -4.03 21.92 -16.93
N ARG A 242 -2.96 22.46 -16.31
CA ARG A 242 -1.67 22.55 -16.99
C ARG A 242 -1.03 21.17 -17.15
N LEU A 243 -1.14 20.32 -16.13
CA LEU A 243 -0.68 18.93 -16.20
C LEU A 243 -1.42 18.16 -17.29
N LEU A 244 -2.75 18.33 -17.39
CA LEU A 244 -3.57 17.73 -18.44
C LEU A 244 -3.14 18.21 -19.84
N ALA A 245 -2.88 19.50 -20.02
CA ALA A 245 -2.42 20.04 -21.30
C ALA A 245 -1.07 19.46 -21.72
N ILE A 246 -0.13 19.30 -20.77
CA ILE A 246 1.15 18.65 -21.01
C ILE A 246 0.94 17.18 -21.40
N ALA A 247 0.17 16.44 -20.60
CA ALA A 247 -0.09 15.02 -20.86
C ALA A 247 -0.76 14.78 -22.23
N GLN A 248 -1.70 15.63 -22.63
CA GLN A 248 -2.35 15.54 -23.94
C GLN A 248 -1.39 15.84 -25.09
N ARG A 249 -0.46 16.77 -24.92
CA ARG A 249 0.58 17.03 -25.92
C ARG A 249 1.49 15.84 -26.06
N GLU A 250 2.08 15.37 -24.97
CA GLU A 250 3.00 14.21 -24.94
C GLU A 250 2.31 12.96 -25.53
N LEU A 251 1.03 12.74 -25.19
CA LEU A 251 0.28 11.62 -25.75
C LEU A 251 0.17 11.70 -27.29
N ARG A 252 -0.14 12.89 -27.83
CA ARG A 252 -0.22 13.06 -29.29
C ARG A 252 1.14 12.82 -29.96
N GLU A 253 2.19 13.44 -29.43
CA GLU A 253 3.55 13.31 -29.96
C GLU A 253 4.01 11.84 -29.91
N THR A 254 3.81 11.15 -28.79
CA THR A 254 4.14 9.72 -28.64
C THR A 254 3.33 8.84 -29.60
N GLN A 255 2.03 9.13 -29.79
CA GLN A 255 1.21 8.38 -30.74
C GLN A 255 1.64 8.59 -32.20
N GLU A 256 2.07 9.79 -32.55
CA GLU A 256 2.61 10.09 -33.90
C GLU A 256 3.93 9.37 -34.13
N GLU A 257 4.83 9.42 -33.14
CA GLU A 257 6.09 8.68 -33.20
C GLU A 257 5.86 7.18 -33.31
N PHE A 258 4.93 6.63 -32.52
CA PHE A 258 4.57 5.22 -32.55
C PHE A 258 4.06 4.77 -33.92
N ARG A 259 3.18 5.59 -34.57
CA ARG A 259 2.70 5.33 -35.93
C ARG A 259 3.86 5.41 -36.95
N SER A 260 4.76 6.37 -36.79
CA SER A 260 5.91 6.53 -37.66
C SER A 260 6.86 5.32 -37.58
N VAL A 261 7.14 4.85 -36.36
CA VAL A 261 7.98 3.64 -36.15
C VAL A 261 7.30 2.40 -36.73
N ALA A 262 6.00 2.21 -36.51
CA ALA A 262 5.24 1.09 -37.08
C ALA A 262 5.28 1.11 -38.61
N GLY A 263 5.13 2.29 -39.23
CA GLY A 263 5.26 2.45 -40.68
C GLY A 263 6.63 2.05 -41.22
N ARG A 264 7.74 2.40 -40.51
CA ARG A 264 9.10 1.98 -40.88
C ARG A 264 9.29 0.47 -40.74
N LEU A 265 8.60 -0.19 -39.85
CA LEU A 265 8.58 -1.66 -39.69
C LEU A 265 7.68 -2.36 -40.74
N GLY A 266 7.13 -1.61 -41.69
CA GLY A 266 6.41 -2.14 -42.85
C GLY A 266 4.96 -2.52 -42.57
N GLY A 267 4.21 -1.67 -41.90
CA GLY A 267 2.79 -1.88 -41.67
C GLY A 267 2.15 -0.79 -40.80
N ASP A 268 0.91 -1.03 -40.45
CA ASP A 268 0.24 -0.27 -39.40
C ASP A 268 0.67 -0.73 -37.99
N VAL A 269 0.19 -0.03 -36.98
CA VAL A 269 0.50 -0.35 -35.57
C VAL A 269 0.10 -1.78 -35.19
N ALA A 270 -1.08 -2.26 -35.62
CA ALA A 270 -1.58 -3.58 -35.30
C ALA A 270 -0.68 -4.67 -35.93
N SER A 271 -0.32 -4.51 -37.19
CA SER A 271 0.56 -5.43 -37.92
C SER A 271 1.98 -5.48 -37.34
N ALA A 272 2.50 -4.31 -36.90
CA ALA A 272 3.81 -4.22 -36.25
C ALA A 272 3.80 -4.95 -34.89
N LEU A 273 2.74 -4.74 -34.08
CA LEU A 273 2.60 -5.42 -32.79
C LEU A 273 2.44 -6.94 -32.94
N GLU A 274 1.66 -7.42 -33.91
CA GLU A 274 1.53 -8.86 -34.14
C GLU A 274 2.86 -9.51 -34.54
N ARG A 275 3.69 -8.83 -35.33
CA ARG A 275 5.03 -9.32 -35.63
C ARG A 275 5.94 -9.34 -34.41
N LEU A 276 5.93 -8.28 -33.60
CA LEU A 276 6.70 -8.23 -32.35
C LEU A 276 6.28 -9.32 -31.35
N LYS A 277 5.00 -9.67 -31.29
CA LYS A 277 4.51 -10.77 -30.45
C LYS A 277 5.07 -12.14 -30.87
N GLN A 278 5.45 -12.30 -32.14
CA GLN A 278 6.05 -13.53 -32.65
C GLN A 278 7.58 -13.56 -32.49
N ASP A 279 8.20 -12.41 -32.30
CA ASP A 279 9.64 -12.25 -32.09
C ASP A 279 9.97 -12.27 -30.60
N HIS A 280 9.88 -13.45 -30.02
CA HIS A 280 10.18 -13.68 -28.60
C HIS A 280 11.02 -14.96 -28.42
N PRO A 281 11.86 -15.03 -27.40
CA PRO A 281 12.60 -16.23 -27.06
C PRO A 281 11.67 -17.37 -26.67
N SER A 282 12.10 -18.60 -26.91
CA SER A 282 11.41 -19.78 -26.40
C SER A 282 11.45 -19.81 -24.85
N ALA A 283 10.56 -20.57 -24.21
CA ALA A 283 10.58 -20.76 -22.76
C ALA A 283 11.95 -21.28 -22.27
N ALA A 284 12.64 -22.09 -23.06
CA ALA A 284 13.96 -22.62 -22.72
C ALA A 284 15.09 -21.59 -22.81
N THR A 285 14.94 -20.55 -23.64
CA THR A 285 15.97 -19.53 -23.86
C THR A 285 15.63 -18.19 -23.24
N LEU A 286 14.46 -18.03 -22.61
CA LEU A 286 13.99 -16.76 -22.07
C LEU A 286 14.99 -16.12 -21.11
N VAL A 287 15.49 -16.87 -20.14
CA VAL A 287 16.44 -16.35 -19.13
C VAL A 287 17.78 -15.99 -19.76
N SER A 288 18.33 -16.84 -20.65
CA SER A 288 19.62 -16.57 -21.30
C SER A 288 19.55 -15.41 -22.31
N THR A 289 18.36 -15.11 -22.85
CA THR A 289 18.18 -13.96 -23.76
C THR A 289 18.02 -12.65 -22.99
N ALA A 290 17.54 -12.71 -21.74
CA ALA A 290 17.39 -11.55 -20.89
C ALA A 290 18.68 -11.14 -20.13
N GLN A 291 19.69 -12.01 -20.10
CA GLN A 291 21.03 -11.75 -19.54
C GLN A 291 21.95 -11.11 -20.57
#